data_e6bdfe78edd30fe4a44870b995c9fb3d
#
_entry.id   e6bdfe78edd30fe4a44870b995c9fb3d
#
_cell.length_a   1.000
_cell.length_b   1.000
_cell.length_c   1.000
_cell.angle_alpha   90.00
_cell.angle_beta   90.00
_cell.angle_gamma   90.00
#
_symmetry.space_group_name_H-M   'P 1'
#
loop_
_entity.id
_entity.type
_entity.pdbx_description
1 polymer ?
#
loop_
_entity_poly.entity_id
_entity_poly.type
_entity_poly.pdbx_seq_one_letter_code
_entity_poly.pdbx_strand_id
1 'polypeptide(L)'
;MKNYVITIMDNEKSVEAAKRCILSGRAHGLEIEHFPACTPENTNIQKAFVERGIPEEGFVEKYSRLENCMAAFLSHYSCWEIASKENTEVTVFEHDAYLVGPIPDPLFYYGCVNLGAPSYGKWLQPSWIGVGPL
;
A
#
# COMPACT_ATOMS: atom_id res chain seq x y z
N MET A 1 -15.91 3.60 -1.56
CA MET A 1 -14.55 3.20 -1.08
C MET A 1 -13.97 2.15 -1.99
N LYS A 2 -12.72 2.28 -2.39
CA LYS A 2 -11.98 1.29 -3.20
C LYS A 2 -10.91 0.64 -2.35
N ASN A 3 -10.73 -0.67 -2.51
CA ASN A 3 -9.74 -1.41 -1.73
C ASN A 3 -8.83 -2.16 -2.69
N TYR A 4 -7.54 -1.87 -2.61
CA TYR A 4 -6.54 -2.42 -3.51
C TYR A 4 -5.47 -3.20 -2.75
N VAL A 5 -5.06 -4.33 -3.32
CA VAL A 5 -3.83 -5.02 -2.91
C VAL A 5 -2.79 -4.86 -4.01
N ILE A 6 -1.70 -4.17 -3.69
CA ILE A 6 -0.58 -3.97 -4.62
C ILE A 6 0.07 -5.33 -4.89
N THR A 7 0.07 -5.75 -6.15
CA THR A 7 0.48 -7.09 -6.56
C THR A 7 1.45 -7.03 -7.73
N ILE A 8 2.59 -7.69 -7.61
CA ILE A 8 3.51 -7.88 -8.74
C ILE A 8 2.93 -9.00 -9.61
N MET A 9 2.22 -8.61 -10.67
CA MET A 9 1.35 -9.52 -11.44
C MET A 9 2.09 -10.63 -12.19
N ASP A 10 3.35 -10.45 -12.50
CA ASP A 10 4.23 -11.43 -13.14
C ASP A 10 5.05 -12.28 -12.13
N ASN A 11 4.79 -12.11 -10.83
CA ASN A 11 5.42 -12.87 -9.75
C ASN A 11 4.38 -13.76 -9.06
N GLU A 12 4.50 -15.07 -9.24
CA GLU A 12 3.55 -16.06 -8.71
C GLU A 12 3.41 -15.97 -7.18
N LYS A 13 4.51 -15.80 -6.44
CA LYS A 13 4.48 -15.65 -4.98
C LYS A 13 3.72 -14.41 -4.53
N SER A 14 3.88 -13.29 -5.25
CA SER A 14 3.14 -12.06 -4.99
C SER A 14 1.65 -12.25 -5.25
N VAL A 15 1.29 -12.91 -6.35
CA VAL A 15 -0.11 -13.21 -6.70
C VAL A 15 -0.75 -14.13 -5.67
N GLU A 16 -0.06 -15.17 -5.23
CA GLU A 16 -0.59 -16.06 -4.19
C GLU A 16 -0.76 -15.36 -2.83
N ALA A 17 0.20 -14.53 -2.44
CA ALA A 17 0.11 -13.74 -1.22
C ALA A 17 -1.09 -12.76 -1.30
N ALA A 18 -1.26 -12.06 -2.42
CA ALA A 18 -2.38 -11.16 -2.64
C ALA A 18 -3.73 -11.88 -2.61
N LYS A 19 -3.82 -13.11 -3.14
CA LYS A 19 -5.03 -13.93 -3.00
C LYS A 19 -5.40 -14.20 -1.55
N ARG A 20 -4.41 -14.46 -0.69
CA ARG A 20 -4.66 -14.62 0.76
C ARG A 20 -5.15 -13.32 1.40
N CYS A 21 -4.59 -12.18 1.01
CA CYS A 21 -5.07 -10.87 1.43
C CYS A 21 -6.55 -10.68 1.03
N ILE A 22 -6.90 -10.92 -0.23
CA ILE A 22 -8.26 -10.82 -0.76
C ILE A 22 -9.23 -11.72 0.01
N LEU A 23 -8.87 -12.97 0.26
CA LEU A 23 -9.70 -13.92 1.00
C LEU A 23 -9.91 -13.48 2.46
N SER A 24 -8.85 -12.97 3.11
CA SER A 24 -8.98 -12.42 4.46
C SER A 24 -9.88 -11.19 4.50
N GLY A 25 -9.83 -10.34 3.48
CA GLY A 25 -10.75 -9.21 3.32
C GLY A 25 -12.20 -9.64 3.22
N ARG A 26 -12.49 -10.62 2.36
CA ARG A 26 -13.86 -11.17 2.21
C ARG A 26 -14.42 -11.72 3.49
N ALA A 27 -13.60 -12.37 4.31
CA ALA A 27 -14.02 -12.87 5.62
C ALA A 27 -14.50 -11.74 6.57
N HIS A 28 -14.10 -10.51 6.31
CA HIS A 28 -14.52 -9.31 7.06
C HIS A 28 -15.42 -8.37 6.25
N GLY A 29 -16.02 -8.87 5.15
CA GLY A 29 -16.96 -8.12 4.33
C GLY A 29 -16.32 -7.07 3.40
N LEU A 30 -15.02 -7.17 3.14
CA LEU A 30 -14.28 -6.25 2.31
C LEU A 30 -13.92 -6.87 0.95
N GLU A 31 -14.39 -6.27 -0.12
CA GLU A 31 -13.95 -6.64 -1.47
C GLU A 31 -12.66 -5.88 -1.80
N ILE A 32 -11.61 -6.65 -2.10
CA ILE A 32 -10.27 -6.13 -2.45
C ILE A 32 -9.94 -6.56 -3.86
N GLU A 33 -9.42 -5.63 -4.66
CA GLU A 33 -8.99 -5.88 -6.03
C GLU A 33 -7.46 -5.84 -6.15
N HIS A 34 -6.91 -6.58 -7.10
CA HIS A 34 -5.50 -6.45 -7.44
C HIS A 34 -5.21 -5.07 -8.04
N PHE A 35 -4.16 -4.43 -7.54
CA PHE A 35 -3.58 -3.25 -8.15
C PHE A 35 -2.20 -3.62 -8.69
N PRO A 36 -1.97 -3.54 -10.01
CA PRO A 36 -0.67 -3.90 -10.60
C PRO A 36 0.46 -3.03 -10.03
N ALA A 37 1.45 -3.65 -9.42
CA ALA A 37 2.59 -2.96 -8.86
C ALA A 37 3.48 -2.36 -9.95
N CYS A 38 4.01 -1.17 -9.70
CA CYS A 38 5.18 -0.66 -10.43
C CYS A 38 6.41 -1.44 -9.99
N THR A 39 7.21 -1.86 -10.95
CA THR A 39 8.52 -2.49 -10.72
C THR A 39 9.57 -1.83 -11.60
N PRO A 40 10.87 -1.94 -11.29
CA PRO A 40 11.91 -1.43 -12.18
C PRO A 40 11.89 -2.04 -13.58
N GLU A 41 11.34 -3.26 -13.71
CA GLU A 41 11.25 -4.01 -14.95
C GLU A 41 10.07 -3.55 -15.84
N ASN A 42 8.96 -3.11 -15.24
CA ASN A 42 7.76 -2.72 -15.99
C ASN A 42 7.53 -1.22 -16.08
N THR A 43 8.30 -0.40 -15.34
CA THR A 43 8.09 1.04 -15.23
C THR A 43 9.43 1.79 -15.31
N ASN A 44 9.47 2.84 -16.12
CA ASN A 44 10.57 3.80 -16.05
C ASN A 44 10.36 4.71 -14.82
N ILE A 45 10.99 4.35 -13.71
CA ILE A 45 10.79 4.97 -12.39
C ILE A 45 11.18 6.46 -12.43
N GLN A 46 12.35 6.79 -13.00
CA GLN A 46 12.83 8.18 -13.07
C GLN A 46 11.88 9.07 -13.87
N LYS A 47 11.45 8.59 -15.03
CA LYS A 47 10.47 9.32 -15.85
C LYS A 47 9.15 9.53 -15.09
N ALA A 48 8.65 8.51 -14.42
CA ALA A 48 7.42 8.58 -13.64
C ALA A 48 7.51 9.59 -12.49
N PHE A 49 8.67 9.69 -11.83
CA PHE A 49 8.93 10.67 -10.78
C PHE A 49 8.97 12.09 -11.34
N VAL A 50 9.70 12.32 -12.43
CA VAL A 50 9.78 13.63 -13.08
C VAL A 50 8.39 14.12 -13.51
N GLU A 51 7.61 13.28 -14.17
CA GLU A 51 6.26 13.62 -14.63
C GLU A 51 5.31 13.99 -13.48
N ARG A 52 5.54 13.46 -12.27
CA ARG A 52 4.76 13.75 -11.07
C ARG A 52 5.35 14.82 -10.17
N GLY A 53 6.53 15.33 -10.51
CA GLY A 53 7.23 16.31 -9.67
C GLY A 53 7.70 15.72 -8.33
N ILE A 54 7.99 14.43 -8.27
CA ILE A 54 8.45 13.74 -7.07
C ILE A 54 9.97 13.83 -7.01
N PRO A 55 10.57 14.44 -5.96
CA PRO A 55 12.01 14.50 -5.80
C PRO A 55 12.59 13.14 -5.43
N GLU A 56 13.73 12.77 -6.05
CA GLU A 56 14.40 11.49 -5.76
C GLU A 56 15.30 11.56 -4.52
N GLU A 57 15.73 12.75 -4.12
CA GLU A 57 16.78 12.97 -3.11
C GLU A 57 16.41 12.46 -1.71
N GLY A 58 15.13 12.28 -1.42
CA GLY A 58 14.65 11.77 -0.12
C GLY A 58 14.66 10.26 0.02
N PHE A 59 14.95 9.52 -1.05
CA PHE A 59 14.88 8.06 -1.03
C PHE A 59 16.22 7.45 -0.61
N VAL A 60 16.18 6.70 0.49
CA VAL A 60 17.33 5.95 1.01
C VAL A 60 16.88 4.53 1.34
N GLU A 61 17.60 3.54 0.85
CA GLU A 61 17.32 2.12 1.12
C GLU A 61 18.59 1.41 1.57
N LYS A 62 18.46 0.60 2.62
CA LYS A 62 19.59 -0.13 3.21
C LYS A 62 19.51 -1.65 3.00
N TYR A 63 18.30 -2.18 2.76
CA TYR A 63 18.03 -3.61 2.78
C TYR A 63 17.65 -4.18 1.42
N SER A 64 17.31 -3.32 0.46
CA SER A 64 16.96 -3.70 -0.90
C SER A 64 17.60 -2.75 -1.91
N ARG A 65 17.28 -2.94 -3.18
CA ARG A 65 17.69 -1.97 -4.22
C ARG A 65 16.84 -0.70 -4.09
N LEU A 66 17.48 0.48 -4.19
CA LEU A 66 16.81 1.77 -4.15
C LEU A 66 15.66 1.86 -5.15
N GLU A 67 15.85 1.35 -6.35
CA GLU A 67 14.84 1.31 -7.40
C GLU A 67 13.57 0.55 -6.98
N ASN A 68 13.72 -0.53 -6.22
CA ASN A 68 12.58 -1.28 -5.69
C ASN A 68 11.78 -0.44 -4.68
N CYS A 69 12.48 0.29 -3.82
CA CYS A 69 11.86 1.21 -2.86
C CYS A 69 11.07 2.31 -3.59
N MET A 70 11.67 2.93 -4.59
CA MET A 70 11.03 3.96 -5.41
C MET A 70 9.82 3.40 -6.18
N ALA A 71 9.91 2.18 -6.72
CA ALA A 71 8.82 1.51 -7.40
C ALA A 71 7.65 1.20 -6.45
N ALA A 72 7.94 0.72 -5.25
CA ALA A 72 6.93 0.50 -4.20
C ALA A 72 6.21 1.80 -3.83
N PHE A 73 6.96 2.87 -3.60
CA PHE A 73 6.37 4.19 -3.36
C PHE A 73 5.47 4.64 -4.51
N LEU A 74 5.92 4.47 -5.76
CA LEU A 74 5.14 4.85 -6.94
C LEU A 74 3.82 4.06 -7.05
N SER A 75 3.82 2.80 -6.64
CA SER A 75 2.61 1.98 -6.58
C SER A 75 1.58 2.55 -5.60
N HIS A 76 2.01 2.92 -4.39
CA HIS A 76 1.16 3.60 -3.40
C HIS A 76 0.70 4.96 -3.90
N TYR A 77 1.60 5.75 -4.46
CA TYR A 77 1.28 7.07 -5.01
C TYR A 77 0.21 6.99 -6.09
N SER A 78 0.27 5.99 -6.96
CA SER A 78 -0.75 5.76 -7.99
C SER A 78 -2.13 5.46 -7.41
N CYS A 79 -2.20 4.76 -6.28
CA CYS A 79 -3.47 4.57 -5.54
C CYS A 79 -3.99 5.90 -4.97
N TRP A 80 -3.10 6.77 -4.46
CA TRP A 80 -3.48 8.10 -3.97
C TRP A 80 -3.96 9.03 -5.10
N GLU A 81 -3.36 8.93 -6.29
CA GLU A 81 -3.86 9.65 -7.47
C GLU A 81 -5.30 9.28 -7.80
N ILE A 82 -5.68 8.00 -7.67
CA ILE A 82 -7.07 7.55 -7.85
C ILE A 82 -7.96 8.18 -6.79
N ALA A 83 -7.57 8.13 -5.52
CA ALA A 83 -8.34 8.74 -4.44
C ALA A 83 -8.60 10.22 -4.69
N SER A 84 -7.57 10.94 -5.12
CA SER A 84 -7.65 12.38 -5.42
C SER A 84 -8.52 12.67 -6.65
N LYS A 85 -8.32 11.96 -7.76
CA LYS A 85 -9.03 12.19 -9.02
C LYS A 85 -10.52 11.85 -8.92
N GLU A 86 -10.84 10.79 -8.20
CA GLU A 86 -12.21 10.29 -8.09
C GLU A 86 -12.93 10.80 -6.84
N ASN A 87 -12.24 11.57 -6.00
CA ASN A 87 -12.75 12.05 -4.71
C ASN A 87 -13.37 10.91 -3.89
N THR A 88 -12.64 9.81 -3.75
CA THR A 88 -13.09 8.61 -3.05
C THR A 88 -12.05 8.13 -2.04
N GLU A 89 -12.51 7.45 -1.01
CA GLU A 89 -11.61 6.76 -0.09
C GLU A 89 -10.95 5.56 -0.77
N VAL A 90 -9.67 5.37 -0.51
CA VAL A 90 -8.90 4.23 -1.01
C VAL A 90 -8.18 3.56 0.15
N THR A 91 -8.38 2.26 0.30
CA THR A 91 -7.57 1.43 1.20
C THR A 91 -6.53 0.69 0.38
N VAL A 92 -5.28 0.74 0.81
CA VAL A 92 -4.15 0.11 0.11
C VAL A 92 -3.53 -0.95 1.01
N PHE A 93 -3.40 -2.15 0.48
CA PHE A 93 -2.74 -3.29 1.12
C PHE A 93 -1.50 -3.68 0.32
N GLU A 94 -0.45 -4.08 1.01
CA GLU A 94 0.65 -4.83 0.39
C GLU A 94 0.24 -6.31 0.20
N HIS A 95 0.86 -7.00 -0.74
CA HIS A 95 0.42 -8.36 -1.11
C HIS A 95 0.45 -9.36 0.04
N ASP A 96 1.34 -9.16 1.02
CA ASP A 96 1.49 -10.03 2.19
C ASP A 96 0.62 -9.62 3.39
N ALA A 97 -0.22 -8.59 3.24
CA ALA A 97 -1.16 -8.19 4.28
C ALA A 97 -2.22 -9.28 4.52
N TYR A 98 -2.64 -9.38 5.78
CA TYR A 98 -3.71 -10.29 6.21
C TYR A 98 -4.63 -9.56 7.17
N LEU A 99 -5.93 -9.51 6.86
CA LEU A 99 -6.92 -8.86 7.70
C LEU A 99 -7.31 -9.77 8.86
N VAL A 100 -7.21 -9.25 10.07
CA VAL A 100 -7.59 -9.94 11.31
C VAL A 100 -8.88 -9.39 11.92
N GLY A 101 -9.45 -8.35 11.30
CA GLY A 101 -10.68 -7.71 11.74
C GLY A 101 -11.20 -6.73 10.68
N PRO A 102 -12.39 -6.15 10.91
CA PRO A 102 -12.96 -5.16 10.01
C PRO A 102 -12.13 -3.87 10.01
N ILE A 103 -12.19 -3.13 8.90
CA ILE A 103 -11.63 -1.78 8.83
C ILE A 103 -12.45 -0.86 9.75
N PRO A 104 -11.78 0.03 10.55
CA PRO A 104 -12.49 1.01 11.36
C PRO A 104 -13.40 1.93 10.55
N ASP A 105 -14.50 2.35 11.14
CA ASP A 105 -15.40 3.32 10.53
C ASP A 105 -14.64 4.62 10.24
N PRO A 106 -14.78 5.23 9.04
CA PRO A 106 -14.18 6.52 8.70
C PRO A 106 -14.46 7.66 9.68
N LEU A 107 -15.51 7.57 10.47
CA LEU A 107 -15.81 8.55 11.53
C LEU A 107 -14.75 8.60 12.63
N PHE A 108 -13.92 7.58 12.78
CA PHE A 108 -12.90 7.49 13.82
C PHE A 108 -11.52 8.03 13.42
N TYR A 109 -11.34 8.44 12.17
CA TYR A 109 -10.07 8.99 11.70
C TYR A 109 -10.28 10.13 10.70
N TYR A 110 -9.24 10.92 10.51
CA TYR A 110 -9.25 12.04 9.58
C TYR A 110 -8.00 12.00 8.69
N GLY A 111 -8.21 12.13 7.38
CA GLY A 111 -7.14 12.12 6.40
C GLY A 111 -6.60 10.71 6.13
N CYS A 112 -5.38 10.42 6.54
CA CYS A 112 -4.71 9.15 6.31
C CYS A 112 -4.50 8.39 7.62
N VAL A 113 -4.80 7.09 7.63
CA VAL A 113 -4.61 6.22 8.79
C VAL A 113 -3.82 4.99 8.41
N ASN A 114 -2.88 4.60 9.25
CA ASN A 114 -2.19 3.31 9.14
C ASN A 114 -2.98 2.24 9.91
N LEU A 115 -3.45 1.22 9.20
CA LEU A 115 -4.23 0.12 9.75
C LEU A 115 -3.35 -1.07 10.17
N GLY A 116 -2.09 -1.09 9.75
CA GLY A 116 -1.19 -2.22 9.96
C GLY A 116 -0.54 -2.21 11.35
N ALA A 117 -0.51 -3.39 11.98
CA ALA A 117 0.41 -3.65 13.08
C ALA A 117 1.75 -4.10 12.49
N PRO A 118 2.84 -3.36 12.69
CA PRO A 118 4.14 -3.78 12.17
C PRO A 118 4.61 -5.07 12.85
N SER A 119 5.21 -5.97 12.08
CA SER A 119 5.76 -7.24 12.57
C SER A 119 7.07 -7.12 13.33
N TYR A 120 7.49 -5.93 13.68
CA TYR A 120 8.66 -5.66 14.54
C TYR A 120 8.42 -6.19 15.96
N GLY A 121 9.46 -6.55 16.67
CA GLY A 121 9.36 -7.11 18.01
C GLY A 121 8.35 -6.36 18.91
N LYS A 122 7.73 -7.09 19.84
CA LYS A 122 6.61 -6.60 20.67
C LYS A 122 6.82 -5.24 21.33
N TRP A 123 8.05 -4.90 21.66
CA TRP A 123 8.44 -3.64 22.31
C TRP A 123 8.54 -2.45 21.33
N LEU A 124 8.50 -2.70 20.03
CA LEU A 124 8.47 -1.67 18.96
C LEU A 124 7.05 -1.42 18.41
N GLN A 125 6.08 -2.23 18.82
CA GLN A 125 4.72 -2.06 18.36
C GLN A 125 4.09 -0.86 19.08
N PRO A 126 3.51 0.10 18.36
CA PRO A 126 2.72 1.13 18.99
C PRO A 126 1.54 0.48 19.73
N SER A 127 1.23 0.96 20.90
CA SER A 127 0.10 0.47 21.70
C SER A 127 -1.27 0.84 21.12
N TRP A 128 -1.28 1.56 20.01
CA TRP A 128 -2.48 2.04 19.30
C TRP A 128 -2.19 2.16 17.80
N ILE A 129 -3.22 2.02 17.00
CA ILE A 129 -3.16 2.32 15.57
C ILE A 129 -3.14 3.84 15.45
N GLY A 130 -1.99 4.38 15.04
CA GLY A 130 -1.82 5.83 15.02
C GLY A 130 -2.61 6.48 13.90
N VAL A 131 -3.44 7.46 14.24
CA VAL A 131 -3.88 8.47 13.30
C VAL A 131 -2.75 9.48 13.20
N GLY A 132 -2.03 9.45 12.08
CA GLY A 132 -1.01 10.45 11.82
C GLY A 132 -1.67 11.79 11.48
N PRO A 133 -1.17 12.93 11.99
CA PRO A 133 -1.52 14.21 11.40
C PRO A 133 -0.99 14.27 9.97
N LEU A 134 -1.80 14.82 9.08
CA LEU A 134 -1.36 15.20 7.73
C LEU A 134 -0.26 16.27 7.81
#